data_f55c1a67745105309c1f5a881a3c88a2
#
_entry.id   f55c1a67745105309c1f5a881a3c88a2
#
_cell.length_a   1.000
_cell.length_b   1.000
_cell.length_c   1.000
_cell.angle_alpha   90.00
_cell.angle_beta   90.00
_cell.angle_gamma   90.00
#
_symmetry.space_group_name_H-M   'P 1'
#
loop_
_entity.id
_entity.type
_entity.pdbx_description
1 polymer ?
#
loop_
_entity_poly.entity_id
_entity_poly.type
_entity_poly.pdbx_seq_one_letter_code
_entity_poly.pdbx_strand_id
1 'polypeptide(L)'
;MLKISFQKTVTEKDGLFFCVFCAFSWEQRKLGEIAPLRGGFAFSSNEYCDGGIPIVRISNILSNGSVGGEFVYFKEQENDDLYSLVTGDILLAMSGATTGKVAMIKTEKPYKYYQNQRVGHFTKAKETDYLFVATIVSSDRFTEQLRNVLVAGAQPNVSSKDIDSFEFYVPKAKDEQREIGLYFNHLENLITLHQRE
;
A
#
# COMPACT_ATOMS: atom_id res chain seq x y z
N MET A 1 -25.16 -9.32 -11.80
CA MET A 1 -24.62 -10.68 -11.54
C MET A 1 -24.51 -11.40 -12.88
N LEU A 2 -23.41 -11.26 -13.60
CA LEU A 2 -23.17 -11.93 -14.87
C LEU A 2 -22.41 -13.24 -14.59
N LYS A 3 -23.12 -14.37 -14.70
CA LYS A 3 -22.50 -15.69 -14.80
C LYS A 3 -22.05 -15.86 -16.25
N ILE A 4 -20.74 -15.76 -16.51
CA ILE A 4 -20.15 -16.17 -17.77
C ILE A 4 -19.81 -17.66 -17.64
N SER A 5 -20.65 -18.48 -18.26
CA SER A 5 -20.40 -19.91 -18.43
C SER A 5 -19.58 -20.09 -19.72
N PHE A 6 -18.31 -20.45 -19.60
CA PHE A 6 -17.51 -20.85 -20.77
C PHE A 6 -17.57 -22.35 -20.97
N GLN A 7 -18.14 -22.74 -22.10
CA GLN A 7 -18.14 -24.12 -22.59
C GLN A 7 -16.77 -24.49 -23.17
N LYS A 8 -16.34 -25.68 -22.82
CA LYS A 8 -15.06 -26.30 -23.16
C LYS A 8 -15.04 -26.66 -24.65
N THR A 9 -14.17 -26.07 -25.45
CA THR A 9 -13.80 -26.58 -26.76
C THR A 9 -12.38 -27.10 -26.68
N VAL A 10 -12.21 -28.41 -26.79
CA VAL A 10 -10.90 -29.09 -26.87
C VAL A 10 -10.56 -29.24 -28.34
N THR A 11 -9.52 -28.58 -28.82
CA THR A 11 -8.89 -28.92 -30.11
C THR A 11 -7.51 -29.48 -29.82
N GLU A 12 -7.37 -30.75 -30.14
CA GLU A 12 -6.15 -31.52 -30.06
C GLU A 12 -5.33 -31.29 -31.34
N LYS A 13 -4.31 -30.44 -31.27
CA LYS A 13 -3.14 -30.44 -32.15
C LYS A 13 -1.95 -29.83 -31.44
N ASP A 14 -0.84 -30.58 -31.46
CA ASP A 14 0.50 -30.18 -31.05
C ASP A 14 0.75 -30.01 -29.52
N GLY A 15 0.79 -31.14 -28.79
CA GLY A 15 1.69 -31.44 -27.67
C GLY A 15 1.94 -30.44 -26.54
N LEU A 16 1.28 -29.30 -26.53
CA LEU A 16 1.39 -28.31 -25.49
C LEU A 16 0.03 -28.15 -24.77
N PHE A 17 -0.19 -28.98 -23.76
CA PHE A 17 -1.31 -28.81 -22.84
C PHE A 17 -1.09 -27.53 -22.02
N PHE A 18 -1.45 -26.39 -22.57
CA PHE A 18 -1.62 -25.20 -21.76
C PHE A 18 -2.93 -25.37 -20.98
N CYS A 19 -2.80 -25.71 -19.68
CA CYS A 19 -3.94 -25.72 -18.78
C CYS A 19 -4.39 -24.27 -18.51
N VAL A 20 -5.17 -23.70 -19.43
CA VAL A 20 -5.75 -22.36 -19.30
C VAL A 20 -6.75 -22.26 -18.14
N PHE A 21 -7.02 -23.36 -17.44
CA PHE A 21 -8.00 -23.42 -16.35
C PHE A 21 -7.48 -23.11 -14.94
N CYS A 22 -6.17 -22.96 -14.75
CA CYS A 22 -5.63 -22.57 -13.45
C CYS A 22 -5.48 -21.05 -13.24
N ALA A 23 -5.78 -20.22 -14.25
CA ALA A 23 -5.26 -18.86 -14.29
C ALA A 23 -6.16 -17.78 -13.66
N PHE A 24 -7.43 -18.01 -13.33
CA PHE A 24 -8.30 -16.90 -12.92
C PHE A 24 -9.23 -17.25 -11.75
N SER A 25 -8.68 -17.74 -10.66
CA SER A 25 -9.46 -17.82 -9.42
C SER A 25 -9.16 -16.62 -8.54
N TRP A 26 -10.11 -15.72 -8.40
CA TRP A 26 -10.08 -14.62 -7.47
C TRP A 26 -10.88 -14.98 -6.23
N GLU A 27 -10.42 -14.54 -5.09
CA GLU A 27 -11.12 -14.73 -3.82
C GLU A 27 -11.28 -13.41 -3.09
N GLN A 28 -12.32 -13.30 -2.29
CA GLN A 28 -12.53 -12.15 -1.43
C GLN A 28 -11.67 -12.30 -0.18
N ARG A 29 -10.84 -11.30 0.09
CA ARG A 29 -9.92 -11.26 1.22
C ARG A 29 -10.01 -9.91 1.93
N LYS A 30 -9.79 -9.92 3.23
CA LYS A 30 -9.60 -8.68 3.99
C LYS A 30 -8.21 -8.13 3.76
N LEU A 31 -8.09 -6.80 3.75
CA LEU A 31 -6.79 -6.13 3.55
C LEU A 31 -5.78 -6.52 4.64
N GLY A 32 -6.22 -6.67 5.89
CA GLY A 32 -5.38 -7.12 6.99
C GLY A 32 -4.83 -8.55 6.85
N GLU A 33 -5.39 -9.38 5.96
CA GLU A 33 -4.86 -10.72 5.66
C GLU A 33 -3.76 -10.68 4.58
N ILE A 34 -3.80 -9.67 3.71
CA ILE A 34 -2.88 -9.54 2.56
C ILE A 34 -1.79 -8.49 2.78
N ALA A 35 -2.06 -7.46 3.57
CA ALA A 35 -1.11 -6.40 3.92
C ALA A 35 -1.55 -5.71 5.23
N PRO A 36 -1.34 -6.32 6.40
CA PRO A 36 -1.74 -5.74 7.68
C PRO A 36 -1.18 -4.34 7.88
N LEU A 37 -2.03 -3.40 8.33
CA LEU A 37 -1.63 -2.03 8.59
C LEU A 37 -1.01 -1.91 10.00
N ARG A 38 0.28 -1.62 10.05
CA ARG A 38 1.02 -1.35 11.29
C ARG A 38 0.98 0.14 11.60
N GLY A 39 0.66 0.52 12.84
CA GLY A 39 0.83 1.88 13.36
C GLY A 39 2.29 2.18 13.67
N GLY A 40 2.63 3.47 13.76
CA GLY A 40 3.98 3.93 14.05
C GLY A 40 4.21 4.26 15.54
N PHE A 41 5.35 4.88 15.82
CA PHE A 41 5.81 5.21 17.16
C PHE A 41 5.51 6.69 17.52
N ALA A 42 5.20 6.95 18.79
CA ALA A 42 4.95 8.29 19.31
C ALA A 42 6.26 8.96 19.74
N PHE A 43 6.93 9.63 18.80
CA PHE A 43 8.14 10.39 19.11
C PHE A 43 7.84 11.65 19.90
N SER A 44 8.62 11.91 20.98
CA SER A 44 8.55 13.15 21.74
C SER A 44 9.22 14.29 20.97
N SER A 45 8.50 15.40 20.77
CA SER A 45 9.05 16.58 20.09
C SER A 45 10.25 17.21 20.81
N ASN A 46 10.39 16.97 22.10
CA ASN A 46 11.52 17.47 22.89
C ASN A 46 12.83 16.71 22.62
N GLU A 47 12.73 15.57 21.93
CA GLU A 47 13.87 14.71 21.58
C GLU A 47 14.26 14.81 20.10
N TYR A 48 13.63 15.74 19.35
CA TYR A 48 14.01 16.00 17.97
C TYR A 48 15.40 16.63 17.92
N CYS A 49 16.17 16.32 16.89
CA CYS A 49 17.54 16.78 16.70
C CYS A 49 17.76 17.30 15.27
N ASP A 50 18.87 18.01 15.06
CA ASP A 50 19.19 18.62 13.76
C ASP A 50 19.70 17.61 12.71
N GLY A 51 19.85 16.34 13.07
CA GLY A 51 20.30 15.27 12.18
C GLY A 51 19.98 13.90 12.76
N GLY A 52 20.08 12.86 11.94
CA GLY A 52 19.75 11.49 12.34
C GLY A 52 18.79 10.83 11.36
N ILE A 53 17.88 10.01 11.88
CA ILE A 53 16.88 9.31 11.05
C ILE A 53 15.66 10.23 10.86
N PRO A 54 15.27 10.53 9.61
CA PRO A 54 14.09 11.36 9.34
C PRO A 54 12.80 10.62 9.74
N ILE A 55 11.90 11.34 10.40
CA ILE A 55 10.57 10.83 10.80
C ILE A 55 9.56 11.19 9.72
N VAL A 56 8.87 10.17 9.18
CA VAL A 56 7.73 10.36 8.29
C VAL A 56 6.48 10.64 9.14
N ARG A 57 5.96 11.85 9.00
CA ARG A 57 4.69 12.30 9.61
C ARG A 57 3.61 12.38 8.55
N ILE A 58 2.36 12.54 8.95
CA ILE A 58 1.23 12.72 8.01
C ILE A 58 1.43 13.88 7.04
N SER A 59 2.15 14.95 7.44
CA SER A 59 2.52 16.09 6.59
C SER A 59 3.53 15.73 5.49
N ASN A 60 4.26 14.65 5.65
CA ASN A 60 5.23 14.15 4.67
C ASN A 60 4.60 13.23 3.62
N ILE A 61 3.31 12.87 3.77
CA ILE A 61 2.56 12.10 2.77
C ILE A 61 1.92 13.09 1.80
N LEU A 62 2.52 13.23 0.63
CA LEU A 62 2.15 14.22 -0.37
C LEU A 62 0.99 13.72 -1.24
N SER A 63 0.25 14.67 -1.84
CA SER A 63 -0.92 14.35 -2.69
C SER A 63 -0.56 13.65 -4.01
N ASN A 64 0.71 13.72 -4.42
CA ASN A 64 1.21 13.03 -5.61
C ASN A 64 1.66 11.58 -5.34
N GLY A 65 1.33 11.03 -4.17
CA GLY A 65 1.70 9.66 -3.81
C GLY A 65 3.17 9.45 -3.42
N SER A 66 3.92 10.53 -3.17
CA SER A 66 5.30 10.46 -2.71
C SER A 66 5.46 10.87 -1.24
N VAL A 67 6.57 10.50 -0.65
CA VAL A 67 7.00 10.96 0.69
C VAL A 67 8.03 12.07 0.53
N GLY A 68 7.78 13.22 1.17
CA GLY A 68 8.67 14.38 1.02
C GLY A 68 8.31 15.56 1.92
N GLY A 69 8.86 16.74 1.58
CA GLY A 69 8.71 17.97 2.37
C GLY A 69 9.71 18.07 3.51
N GLU A 70 9.41 18.85 4.53
CA GLU A 70 10.30 19.05 5.67
C GLU A 70 10.18 17.91 6.67
N PHE A 71 11.31 17.27 6.97
CA PHE A 71 11.42 16.22 7.97
C PHE A 71 11.89 16.79 9.29
N VAL A 72 11.44 16.19 10.38
CA VAL A 72 12.11 16.25 11.68
C VAL A 72 12.91 14.97 11.84
N TYR A 73 13.94 15.04 12.66
CA TYR A 73 14.91 13.94 12.80
C TYR A 73 14.93 13.44 14.24
N PHE A 74 15.29 12.19 14.37
CA PHE A 74 15.44 11.53 15.65
C PHE A 74 16.77 10.76 15.69
N LYS A 75 17.36 10.68 16.87
CA LYS A 75 18.58 9.89 17.06
C LYS A 75 18.28 8.42 16.77
N GLU A 76 19.15 7.75 16.03
CA GLU A 76 19.00 6.33 15.72
C GLU A 76 18.90 5.51 17.02
N GLN A 77 17.92 4.60 17.04
CA GLN A 77 17.62 3.74 18.19
C GLN A 77 18.06 2.31 17.90
N GLU A 78 18.44 1.59 18.94
CA GLU A 78 18.57 0.15 18.90
C GLU A 78 17.16 -0.49 18.93
N ASN A 79 16.97 -1.60 18.22
CA ASN A 79 15.69 -2.35 18.16
C ASN A 79 14.50 -1.52 17.64
N ASP A 80 14.72 -0.76 16.58
CA ASP A 80 13.72 0.12 15.97
C ASP A 80 12.92 -0.52 14.83
N ASP A 81 13.01 -1.84 14.62
CA ASP A 81 12.33 -2.59 13.55
C ASP A 81 10.81 -2.38 13.52
N LEU A 82 10.21 -2.12 14.68
CA LEU A 82 8.77 -1.91 14.82
C LEU A 82 8.27 -0.63 14.16
N TYR A 83 9.12 0.35 13.95
CA TYR A 83 8.77 1.65 13.36
C TYR A 83 9.79 2.14 12.30
N SER A 84 10.71 1.29 11.92
CA SER A 84 11.60 1.53 10.78
C SER A 84 10.87 1.33 9.47
N LEU A 85 11.18 2.21 8.52
CA LEU A 85 10.68 2.21 7.16
C LEU A 85 11.85 2.25 6.18
N VAL A 86 11.65 1.66 5.01
CA VAL A 86 12.64 1.63 3.94
C VAL A 86 12.02 2.01 2.59
N THR A 87 12.86 2.22 1.60
CA THR A 87 12.41 2.43 0.21
C THR A 87 11.49 1.30 -0.26
N GLY A 88 10.39 1.68 -0.88
CA GLY A 88 9.34 0.78 -1.37
C GLY A 88 8.22 0.54 -0.38
N ASP A 89 8.31 1.00 0.87
CA ASP A 89 7.23 0.87 1.83
C ASP A 89 6.05 1.77 1.48
N ILE A 90 4.83 1.23 1.64
CA ILE A 90 3.57 1.89 1.34
C ILE A 90 2.95 2.40 2.64
N LEU A 91 2.64 3.69 2.67
CA LEU A 91 2.20 4.41 3.84
C LEU A 91 0.81 5.01 3.66
N LEU A 92 0.09 5.14 4.77
CA LEU A 92 -1.24 5.76 4.85
C LEU A 92 -1.24 6.86 5.91
N ALA A 93 -1.73 8.05 5.58
CA ALA A 93 -2.05 9.06 6.57
C ALA A 93 -3.34 8.68 7.31
N MET A 94 -3.26 8.46 8.63
CA MET A 94 -4.37 7.93 9.43
C MET A 94 -5.19 9.02 10.13
N SER A 95 -4.78 10.28 10.08
CA SER A 95 -5.49 11.36 10.79
C SER A 95 -5.26 12.74 10.14
N GLY A 96 -6.11 13.71 10.53
CA GLY A 96 -6.01 15.11 10.12
C GLY A 96 -6.47 15.35 8.67
N ALA A 97 -6.09 16.51 8.11
CA ALA A 97 -6.50 16.92 6.76
C ALA A 97 -5.95 16.03 5.63
N THR A 98 -4.95 15.21 5.92
CA THR A 98 -4.35 14.28 4.96
C THR A 98 -4.85 12.85 5.11
N THR A 99 -5.83 12.60 5.98
CA THR A 99 -6.38 11.26 6.21
C THR A 99 -6.77 10.59 4.91
N GLY A 100 -6.29 9.38 4.73
CA GLY A 100 -6.56 8.57 3.54
C GLY A 100 -5.57 8.75 2.40
N LYS A 101 -4.65 9.71 2.46
CA LYS A 101 -3.58 9.80 1.46
C LYS A 101 -2.65 8.61 1.61
N VAL A 102 -2.36 7.99 0.49
CA VAL A 102 -1.39 6.89 0.36
C VAL A 102 -0.14 7.41 -0.33
N ALA A 103 1.02 6.96 0.11
CA ALA A 103 2.29 7.25 -0.55
C ALA A 103 3.23 6.05 -0.47
N MET A 104 4.12 5.94 -1.45
CA MET A 104 5.22 4.98 -1.43
C MET A 104 6.54 5.75 -1.22
N ILE A 105 7.41 5.23 -0.38
CA ILE A 105 8.76 5.77 -0.21
C ILE A 105 9.55 5.46 -1.49
N LYS A 106 9.81 6.49 -2.29
CA LYS A 106 10.64 6.42 -3.51
C LYS A 106 11.89 7.27 -3.29
N THR A 107 13.04 6.64 -3.16
CA THR A 107 14.34 7.33 -3.02
C THR A 107 15.41 6.54 -3.75
N GLU A 108 16.34 7.26 -4.37
CA GLU A 108 17.48 6.66 -5.08
C GLU A 108 18.52 6.05 -4.14
N LYS A 109 18.52 6.48 -2.89
CA LYS A 109 19.43 5.95 -1.85
C LYS A 109 18.61 5.16 -0.84
N PRO A 110 19.13 4.03 -0.34
CA PRO A 110 18.49 3.28 0.73
C PRO A 110 18.63 4.08 2.02
N TYR A 111 17.65 4.93 2.28
CA TYR A 111 17.54 5.62 3.56
C TYR A 111 16.60 4.84 4.48
N LYS A 112 16.97 4.81 5.76
CA LYS A 112 16.11 4.45 6.86
C LYS A 112 15.26 5.66 7.23
N TYR A 113 13.99 5.44 7.48
CA TYR A 113 13.07 6.42 8.03
C TYR A 113 12.41 5.85 9.28
N TYR A 114 11.88 6.74 10.10
CA TYR A 114 11.05 6.35 11.22
C TYR A 114 9.58 6.68 10.94
N GLN A 115 8.70 5.79 11.38
CA GLN A 115 7.25 5.89 11.21
C GLN A 115 6.62 6.59 12.42
N ASN A 116 6.02 7.77 12.23
CA ASN A 116 5.27 8.45 13.28
C ASN A 116 3.94 7.72 13.57
N GLN A 117 3.42 7.84 14.79
CA GLN A 117 2.23 7.16 15.30
C GLN A 117 0.96 7.32 14.43
N ARG A 118 0.84 8.41 13.67
CA ARG A 118 -0.32 8.71 12.81
C ARG A 118 -0.12 8.35 11.34
N VAL A 119 0.98 7.71 11.04
CA VAL A 119 1.26 7.11 9.74
C VAL A 119 1.08 5.61 9.87
N GLY A 120 0.25 5.01 9.02
CA GLY A 120 0.13 3.57 8.89
C GLY A 120 1.14 3.05 7.86
N HIS A 121 1.69 1.87 8.07
CA HIS A 121 2.54 1.15 7.14
C HIS A 121 1.89 -0.18 6.78
N PHE A 122 1.59 -0.38 5.50
CA PHE A 122 1.12 -1.68 5.02
C PHE A 122 2.29 -2.67 5.02
N THR A 123 2.22 -3.70 5.85
CA THR A 123 3.30 -4.67 5.98
C THR A 123 3.25 -5.74 4.90
N LYS A 124 4.41 -6.32 4.57
CA LYS A 124 4.53 -7.34 3.52
C LYS A 124 4.07 -8.70 4.06
N ALA A 125 2.99 -9.25 3.51
CA ALA A 125 2.61 -10.62 3.77
C ALA A 125 3.32 -11.58 2.79
N LYS A 126 3.64 -12.80 3.25
CA LYS A 126 4.43 -13.76 2.48
C LYS A 126 3.76 -14.16 1.15
N GLU A 127 2.46 -14.35 1.19
CA GLU A 127 1.67 -14.87 0.06
C GLU A 127 1.12 -13.76 -0.85
N THR A 128 1.47 -12.49 -0.60
CA THR A 128 0.97 -11.35 -1.37
C THR A 128 2.12 -10.63 -2.06
N ASP A 129 1.90 -10.24 -3.32
CA ASP A 129 2.82 -9.34 -4.02
C ASP A 129 2.62 -7.91 -3.55
N TYR A 130 3.69 -7.22 -3.20
CA TYR A 130 3.60 -5.91 -2.57
C TYR A 130 3.29 -4.77 -3.55
N LEU A 131 3.63 -4.91 -4.84
CA LEU A 131 3.21 -3.96 -5.87
C LEU A 131 1.70 -4.08 -6.14
N PHE A 132 1.16 -5.30 -6.03
CA PHE A 132 -0.28 -5.50 -6.09
C PHE A 132 -1.00 -4.83 -4.91
N VAL A 133 -0.42 -4.86 -3.70
CA VAL A 133 -0.94 -4.08 -2.55
C VAL A 133 -0.98 -2.59 -2.87
N ALA A 134 0.08 -2.03 -3.49
CA ALA A 134 0.09 -0.64 -3.94
C ALA A 134 -1.10 -0.34 -4.86
N THR A 135 -1.38 -1.22 -5.82
CA THR A 135 -2.53 -1.10 -6.73
C THR A 135 -3.86 -1.09 -5.97
N ILE A 136 -4.04 -1.99 -5.00
CA ILE A 136 -5.27 -2.06 -4.19
C ILE A 136 -5.48 -0.76 -3.40
N VAL A 137 -4.48 -0.29 -2.67
CA VAL A 137 -4.63 0.88 -1.79
C VAL A 137 -4.68 2.21 -2.54
N SER A 138 -4.32 2.21 -3.83
CA SER A 138 -4.49 3.35 -4.74
C SER A 138 -5.81 3.32 -5.50
N SER A 139 -6.63 2.27 -5.35
CA SER A 139 -7.87 2.09 -6.09
C SER A 139 -9.04 2.94 -5.58
N ASP A 140 -10.00 3.21 -6.47
CA ASP A 140 -11.27 3.85 -6.09
C ASP A 140 -12.03 3.03 -5.05
N ARG A 141 -11.92 1.70 -5.10
CA ARG A 141 -12.55 0.81 -4.14
C ARG A 141 -12.00 0.97 -2.73
N PHE A 142 -10.70 1.20 -2.57
CA PHE A 142 -10.10 1.54 -1.29
C PHE A 142 -10.63 2.88 -0.79
N THR A 143 -10.63 3.89 -1.66
CA THR A 143 -11.11 5.24 -1.35
C THR A 143 -12.59 5.25 -0.94
N GLU A 144 -13.42 4.44 -1.60
CA GLU A 144 -14.85 4.31 -1.27
C GLU A 144 -15.04 3.71 0.13
N GLN A 145 -14.36 2.62 0.46
CA GLN A 145 -14.45 2.00 1.78
C GLN A 145 -13.95 2.94 2.87
N LEU A 146 -12.83 3.63 2.61
CA LEU A 146 -12.29 4.64 3.52
C LEU A 146 -13.28 5.77 3.78
N ARG A 147 -13.93 6.29 2.74
CA ARG A 147 -14.94 7.34 2.87
C ARG A 147 -16.11 6.90 3.75
N ASN A 148 -16.56 5.67 3.62
CA ASN A 148 -17.65 5.13 4.45
C ASN A 148 -17.27 5.12 5.95
N VAL A 149 -16.03 4.78 6.28
CA VAL A 149 -15.53 4.84 7.67
C VAL A 149 -15.44 6.29 8.17
N LEU A 150 -14.94 7.21 7.34
CA LEU A 150 -14.77 8.61 7.70
C LEU A 150 -16.10 9.32 7.92
N VAL A 151 -17.13 9.03 7.14
CA VAL A 151 -18.48 9.61 7.28
C VAL A 151 -19.15 9.11 8.57
N ALA A 152 -18.89 7.88 8.99
CA ALA A 152 -19.44 7.32 10.23
C ALA A 152 -18.78 7.90 11.51
N GLY A 153 -17.60 8.51 11.39
CA GLY A 153 -16.83 9.06 12.50
C GLY A 153 -17.03 10.56 12.71
N ALA A 154 -17.00 11.00 13.97
CA ALA A 154 -17.08 12.43 14.33
C ALA A 154 -15.79 13.22 14.00
N GLN A 155 -14.67 12.54 13.76
CA GLN A 155 -13.38 13.10 13.40
C GLN A 155 -12.77 12.32 12.22
N PRO A 156 -11.99 12.97 11.34
CA PRO A 156 -11.37 12.31 10.20
C PRO A 156 -10.14 11.47 10.63
N ASN A 157 -10.39 10.44 11.43
CA ASN A 157 -9.37 9.49 11.88
C ASN A 157 -9.77 8.07 11.48
N VAL A 158 -8.80 7.27 11.09
CA VAL A 158 -8.98 5.84 10.83
C VAL A 158 -8.03 5.03 11.70
N SER A 159 -8.48 3.88 12.15
CA SER A 159 -7.63 2.93 12.87
C SER A 159 -7.09 1.83 11.93
N SER A 160 -6.02 1.17 12.35
CA SER A 160 -5.52 -0.01 11.61
C SER A 160 -6.61 -1.08 11.47
N LYS A 161 -7.43 -1.26 12.52
CA LYS A 161 -8.53 -2.24 12.52
C LYS A 161 -9.59 -1.92 11.44
N ASP A 162 -9.91 -0.64 11.25
CA ASP A 162 -10.86 -0.23 10.20
C ASP A 162 -10.31 -0.60 8.82
N ILE A 163 -9.07 -0.20 8.54
CA ILE A 163 -8.39 -0.46 7.27
C ILE A 163 -8.20 -1.96 7.01
N ASP A 164 -7.79 -2.71 8.02
CA ASP A 164 -7.60 -4.16 7.93
C ASP A 164 -8.91 -4.91 7.62
N SER A 165 -10.06 -4.32 7.94
CA SER A 165 -11.38 -4.89 7.66
C SER A 165 -11.86 -4.70 6.22
N PHE A 166 -11.20 -3.87 5.41
CA PHE A 166 -11.59 -3.61 4.02
C PHE A 166 -11.48 -4.87 3.17
N GLU A 167 -12.44 -5.08 2.27
CA GLU A 167 -12.54 -6.30 1.50
C GLU A 167 -12.29 -6.04 0.00
N PHE A 168 -11.45 -6.91 -0.57
CA PHE A 168 -11.06 -6.87 -1.97
C PHE A 168 -11.11 -8.26 -2.59
N TYR A 169 -11.40 -8.31 -3.88
CA TYR A 169 -11.14 -9.50 -4.67
C TYR A 169 -9.68 -9.51 -5.09
N VAL A 170 -9.00 -10.61 -4.83
CA VAL A 170 -7.57 -10.78 -5.10
C VAL A 170 -7.31 -12.07 -5.85
N PRO A 171 -6.37 -12.10 -6.81
CA PRO A 171 -5.93 -13.33 -7.45
C PRO A 171 -5.31 -14.27 -6.41
N LYS A 172 -5.62 -15.56 -6.47
CA LYS A 172 -4.97 -16.56 -5.63
C LYS A 172 -3.51 -16.77 -6.01
N ALA A 173 -3.20 -16.66 -7.30
CA ALA A 173 -1.84 -16.83 -7.79
C ALA A 173 -1.03 -15.55 -7.57
N LYS A 174 0.08 -15.67 -6.82
CA LYS A 174 0.99 -14.54 -6.55
C LYS A 174 1.63 -13.99 -7.82
N ASP A 175 1.89 -14.84 -8.81
CA ASP A 175 2.42 -14.40 -10.11
C ASP A 175 1.43 -13.49 -10.84
N GLU A 176 0.13 -13.79 -10.81
CA GLU A 176 -0.91 -12.92 -11.37
C GLU A 176 -0.98 -11.58 -10.61
N GLN A 177 -0.90 -11.59 -9.27
CA GLN A 177 -0.81 -10.37 -8.49
C GLN A 177 0.39 -9.52 -8.93
N ARG A 178 1.56 -10.15 -9.11
CA ARG A 178 2.78 -9.48 -9.53
C ARG A 178 2.64 -8.83 -10.91
N GLU A 179 2.07 -9.53 -11.88
CA GLU A 179 1.86 -8.99 -13.23
C GLU A 179 0.94 -7.77 -13.20
N ILE A 180 -0.15 -7.84 -12.42
CA ILE A 180 -1.07 -6.72 -12.23
C ILE A 180 -0.34 -5.54 -11.57
N GLY A 181 0.41 -5.79 -10.49
CA GLY A 181 1.16 -4.77 -9.77
C GLY A 181 2.21 -4.08 -10.65
N LEU A 182 2.96 -4.84 -11.44
CA LEU A 182 3.95 -4.32 -12.39
C LEU A 182 3.28 -3.46 -13.47
N TYR A 183 2.16 -3.90 -14.03
CA TYR A 183 1.43 -3.17 -15.06
C TYR A 183 0.98 -1.78 -14.56
N PHE A 184 0.33 -1.72 -13.40
CA PHE A 184 -0.13 -0.45 -12.85
C PHE A 184 1.03 0.46 -12.41
N ASN A 185 2.08 -0.10 -11.81
CA ASN A 185 3.28 0.68 -11.46
C ASN A 185 3.95 1.28 -12.71
N HIS A 186 3.96 0.56 -13.83
CA HIS A 186 4.48 1.09 -15.10
C HIS A 186 3.62 2.24 -15.62
N LEU A 187 2.29 2.10 -15.58
CA LEU A 187 1.37 3.18 -15.98
C LEU A 187 1.54 4.44 -15.13
N GLU A 188 1.65 4.31 -13.80
CA GLU A 188 1.90 5.45 -12.91
C GLU A 188 3.19 6.19 -13.24
N ASN A 189 4.25 5.45 -13.56
CA ASN A 189 5.53 6.04 -13.95
C ASN A 189 5.41 6.81 -15.28
N LEU A 190 4.70 6.28 -16.27
CA LEU A 190 4.45 6.98 -17.54
C LEU A 190 3.65 8.27 -17.35
N ILE A 191 2.59 8.23 -16.53
CA ILE A 191 1.77 9.41 -16.22
C ILE A 191 2.63 10.48 -15.52
N THR A 192 3.45 10.07 -14.56
CA THR A 192 4.33 10.98 -13.81
C THR A 192 5.37 11.65 -14.72
N LEU A 193 5.90 10.94 -15.69
CA LEU A 193 6.84 11.50 -16.69
C LEU A 193 6.15 12.54 -17.56
N HIS A 194 4.97 12.25 -18.09
CA HIS A 194 4.19 13.18 -18.93
C HIS A 194 3.75 14.46 -18.20
N GLN A 195 3.60 14.41 -16.89
CA GLN A 195 3.22 15.60 -16.09
C GLN A 195 4.40 16.52 -15.75
N ARG A 196 5.62 16.11 -16.05
CA ARG A 196 6.86 16.89 -15.82
C ARG A 196 7.34 17.63 -17.06
N GLU A 197 6.76 17.36 -18.22
CA GLU A 197 6.95 18.09 -19.48
C GLU A 197 5.96 19.26 -19.57
#